data_5f7e2ce4468f47e479db2fed777bc3f3
#
_entry.id   5f7e2ce4468f47e479db2fed777bc3f3
#
_cell.length_a   1.000
_cell.length_b   1.000
_cell.length_c   1.000
_cell.angle_alpha   90.00
_cell.angle_beta   90.00
_cell.angle_gamma   90.00
#
_symmetry.space_group_name_H-M   'P 1'
#
loop_
_entity.id
_entity.type
_entity.pdbx_description
1 polymer ?
#
loop_
_entity_poly.entity_id
_entity_poly.type
_entity_poly.pdbx_seq_one_letter_code
_entity_poly.pdbx_strand_id
1 'polypeptide(L)'
;SLTGVGAERRPGIVHRLDKDTSGVMVVAKNDHANAVLTRAFAARDLDRFYLALCWGLPNPASGEIAAAIGRDPRERKRMAVRAVGGKPALTRYRVLGSHAAAVSLLECRLGTGRTHQIRVHLAHLGHPIVGDPVYRRRIPAAARGLAAAERAELLDFPRQALHAARL
;
A
#
# COMPACT_ATOMS: atom_id res chain seq x y z
N SER A 1 25.32 16.61 4.06
CA SER A 1 25.25 16.16 2.66
C SER A 1 25.01 14.67 2.62
N LEU A 2 24.11 14.19 1.74
CA LEU A 2 23.85 12.76 1.48
C LEU A 2 24.66 12.22 0.30
N THR A 3 25.57 13.02 -0.26
CA THR A 3 26.42 12.63 -1.38
C THR A 3 27.38 11.51 -0.96
N GLY A 4 27.45 10.45 -1.76
CA GLY A 4 28.34 9.31 -1.55
C GLY A 4 27.78 8.21 -0.61
N VAL A 5 26.59 8.39 -0.04
CA VAL A 5 25.94 7.38 0.82
C VAL A 5 25.08 6.45 -0.03
N GLY A 6 25.46 5.20 -0.17
CA GLY A 6 24.73 4.22 -0.99
C GLY A 6 24.96 4.40 -2.48
N ALA A 7 23.93 4.14 -3.32
CA ALA A 7 24.03 4.24 -4.77
C ALA A 7 24.14 5.70 -5.26
N GLU A 8 24.99 5.97 -6.24
CA GLU A 8 25.23 7.30 -6.84
C GLU A 8 23.95 8.08 -7.19
N ARG A 9 22.93 7.39 -7.69
CA ARG A 9 21.67 8.01 -8.16
C ARG A 9 20.63 8.22 -7.05
N ARG A 10 20.80 7.61 -5.88
CA ARG A 10 19.82 7.64 -4.76
C ARG A 10 20.53 7.56 -3.42
N PRO A 11 21.35 8.55 -3.06
CA PRO A 11 22.15 8.51 -1.85
C PRO A 11 21.24 8.42 -0.62
N GLY A 12 21.55 7.47 0.27
CA GLY A 12 20.86 7.26 1.55
C GLY A 12 19.47 6.61 1.47
N ILE A 13 18.95 6.32 0.27
CA ILE A 13 17.64 5.70 0.11
C ILE A 13 17.72 4.19 0.33
N VAL A 14 17.06 3.69 1.37
CA VAL A 14 17.04 2.28 1.79
C VAL A 14 15.70 1.60 1.55
N HIS A 15 14.64 2.37 1.31
CA HIS A 15 13.31 1.89 0.93
C HIS A 15 12.59 2.91 0.05
N ARG A 16 11.34 2.63 -0.28
CA ARG A 16 10.55 3.50 -1.15
C ARG A 16 9.10 3.58 -0.70
N LEU A 17 8.47 4.71 -1.00
CA LEU A 17 7.01 4.86 -1.07
C LEU A 17 6.59 4.90 -2.54
N ASP A 18 5.35 4.48 -2.82
CA ASP A 18 4.75 4.68 -4.15
C ASP A 18 4.54 6.19 -4.40
N LYS A 19 4.59 6.59 -5.65
CA LYS A 19 4.18 7.94 -6.03
C LYS A 19 2.78 8.22 -5.46
N ASP A 20 2.60 9.40 -4.89
CA ASP A 20 1.35 9.88 -4.28
C ASP A 20 0.92 9.15 -2.98
N THR A 21 1.72 8.23 -2.46
CA THR A 21 1.57 7.73 -1.09
C THR A 21 2.27 8.67 -0.13
N SER A 22 1.54 9.16 0.87
CA SER A 22 2.09 10.03 1.91
C SER A 22 2.67 9.24 3.09
N GLY A 23 3.36 9.93 4.00
CA GLY A 23 3.79 9.37 5.27
C GLY A 23 5.28 9.39 5.53
N VAL A 24 5.70 8.60 6.50
CA VAL A 24 7.09 8.58 6.97
C VAL A 24 8.01 7.79 6.05
N MET A 25 9.22 8.30 5.91
CA MET A 25 10.30 7.66 5.16
C MET A 25 11.61 7.88 5.90
N VAL A 26 12.41 6.82 6.07
CA VAL A 26 13.75 6.90 6.64
C VAL A 26 14.80 7.04 5.54
N VAL A 27 15.78 7.90 5.78
CA VAL A 27 16.91 8.12 4.88
C VAL A 27 18.20 8.02 5.68
N ALA A 28 19.15 7.22 5.22
CA ALA A 28 20.46 7.08 5.86
C ALA A 28 21.34 8.31 5.59
N LYS A 29 21.97 8.85 6.62
CA LYS A 29 22.85 10.03 6.51
C LYS A 29 24.33 9.68 6.36
N ASN A 30 24.70 8.41 6.58
CA ASN A 30 26.07 7.89 6.42
C ASN A 30 26.06 6.41 6.01
N ASP A 31 27.21 5.89 5.62
CA ASP A 31 27.34 4.51 5.12
C ASP A 31 27.03 3.47 6.19
N HIS A 32 27.37 3.71 7.45
CA HIS A 32 27.03 2.81 8.53
C HIS A 32 25.51 2.68 8.69
N ALA A 33 24.79 3.78 8.77
CA ALA A 33 23.33 3.79 8.85
C ALA A 33 22.69 3.15 7.60
N ASN A 34 23.26 3.40 6.41
CA ASN A 34 22.79 2.78 5.17
C ASN A 34 22.92 1.25 5.24
N ALA A 35 24.07 0.73 5.67
CA ALA A 35 24.30 -0.70 5.79
C ALA A 35 23.38 -1.37 6.82
N VAL A 36 23.17 -0.73 7.98
CA VAL A 36 22.29 -1.24 9.05
C VAL A 36 20.83 -1.27 8.56
N LEU A 37 20.32 -0.16 8.02
CA LEU A 37 18.94 -0.06 7.56
C LEU A 37 18.68 -0.99 6.37
N THR A 38 19.60 -1.09 5.42
CA THR A 38 19.47 -2.01 4.29
C THR A 38 19.34 -3.45 4.75
N ARG A 39 20.15 -3.87 5.73
CA ARG A 39 20.04 -5.22 6.32
C ARG A 39 18.72 -5.42 7.04
N ALA A 40 18.27 -4.44 7.85
CA ALA A 40 17.00 -4.52 8.57
C ALA A 40 15.79 -4.64 7.62
N PHE A 41 15.78 -3.87 6.52
CA PHE A 41 14.75 -4.01 5.47
C PHE A 41 14.81 -5.36 4.75
N ALA A 42 16.01 -5.86 4.44
CA ALA A 42 16.19 -7.16 3.79
C ALA A 42 15.78 -8.32 4.70
N ALA A 43 16.11 -8.25 5.98
CA ALA A 43 15.73 -9.23 6.99
C ALA A 43 14.23 -9.14 7.37
N ARG A 44 13.52 -8.10 6.93
CA ARG A 44 12.12 -7.80 7.33
C ARG A 44 11.95 -7.59 8.83
N ASP A 45 12.98 -7.07 9.47
CA ASP A 45 13.07 -6.81 10.91
C ASP A 45 12.55 -5.40 11.27
N LEU A 46 11.72 -4.84 10.40
CA LEU A 46 11.11 -3.52 10.58
C LEU A 46 9.60 -3.62 10.42
N ASP A 47 8.91 -3.10 11.41
CA ASP A 47 7.46 -2.94 11.37
C ASP A 47 7.08 -1.74 10.51
N ARG A 48 6.29 -2.00 9.48
CA ARG A 48 5.80 -0.99 8.56
C ARG A 48 4.29 -0.96 8.60
N PHE A 49 3.74 0.11 9.18
CA PHE A 49 2.30 0.29 9.31
C PHE A 49 1.82 1.40 8.39
N TYR A 50 0.73 1.12 7.72
CA TYR A 50 0.04 2.04 6.83
C TYR A 50 -1.41 2.20 7.26
N LEU A 51 -1.95 3.40 7.05
CA LEU A 51 -3.38 3.63 7.06
C LEU A 51 -3.89 3.66 5.62
N ALA A 52 -4.95 2.93 5.37
CA ALA A 52 -5.60 2.86 4.06
C ALA A 52 -7.10 3.10 4.21
N LEU A 53 -7.67 4.03 3.45
CA LEU A 53 -9.10 4.15 3.30
C LEU A 53 -9.52 3.35 2.08
N CYS A 54 -10.32 2.31 2.25
CA CYS A 54 -10.76 1.44 1.18
C CYS A 54 -12.28 1.45 1.02
N TRP A 55 -12.75 1.05 -0.14
CA TRP A 55 -14.16 0.87 -0.43
C TRP A 55 -14.71 -0.41 0.20
N GLY A 56 -15.91 -0.31 0.77
CA GLY A 56 -16.60 -1.42 1.42
C GLY A 56 -16.11 -1.69 2.84
N LEU A 57 -16.62 -2.76 3.41
CA LEU A 57 -16.27 -3.26 4.76
C LEU A 57 -15.70 -4.67 4.63
N PRO A 58 -14.39 -4.86 4.82
CA PRO A 58 -13.81 -6.20 4.83
C PRO A 58 -14.43 -7.11 5.89
N ASN A 59 -14.73 -8.34 5.50
CA ASN A 59 -15.18 -9.39 6.39
C ASN A 59 -14.33 -10.64 6.12
N PRO A 60 -13.57 -11.13 7.11
CA PRO A 60 -13.47 -10.66 8.51
C PRO A 60 -12.84 -9.25 8.63
N ALA A 61 -13.08 -8.60 9.78
CA ALA A 61 -12.56 -7.25 10.08
C ALA A 61 -11.03 -7.21 10.28
N SER A 62 -10.37 -8.34 10.37
CA SER A 62 -8.92 -8.48 10.37
C SER A 62 -8.50 -9.77 9.70
N GLY A 63 -7.32 -9.77 9.10
CA GLY A 63 -6.83 -10.96 8.41
C GLY A 63 -5.48 -10.76 7.75
N GLU A 64 -5.09 -11.79 7.01
CA GLU A 64 -3.87 -11.81 6.20
C GLU A 64 -4.21 -12.01 4.73
N ILE A 65 -3.53 -11.27 3.87
CA ILE A 65 -3.57 -11.46 2.42
C ILE A 65 -2.21 -12.01 2.00
N ALA A 66 -2.14 -13.33 1.86
CA ALA A 66 -0.96 -14.06 1.42
C ALA A 66 -1.11 -14.41 -0.06
N ALA A 67 -0.82 -13.47 -0.94
CA ALA A 67 -1.01 -13.63 -2.37
C ALA A 67 0.21 -13.07 -3.14
N ALA A 68 0.84 -13.92 -3.94
CA ALA A 68 2.04 -13.55 -4.70
C ALA A 68 1.74 -12.42 -5.70
N ILE A 69 2.66 -11.46 -5.81
CA ILE A 69 2.53 -10.28 -6.67
C ILE A 69 3.57 -10.31 -7.78
N GLY A 70 3.14 -10.05 -8.99
CA GLY A 70 3.99 -9.91 -10.16
C GLY A 70 3.48 -8.83 -11.11
N ARG A 71 4.18 -8.64 -12.24
CA ARG A 71 3.73 -7.72 -13.30
C ARG A 71 2.43 -8.23 -13.91
N ASP A 72 1.50 -7.31 -14.17
CA ASP A 72 0.29 -7.63 -14.91
C ASP A 72 0.68 -8.03 -16.36
N PRO A 73 0.26 -9.20 -16.84
CA PRO A 73 0.63 -9.66 -18.18
C PRO A 73 0.02 -8.83 -19.32
N ARG A 74 -1.08 -8.13 -19.04
CA ARG A 74 -1.80 -7.31 -20.03
C ARG A 74 -1.39 -5.83 -19.97
N GLU A 75 -0.96 -5.37 -18.79
CA GLU A 75 -0.64 -3.96 -18.56
C GLU A 75 0.67 -3.81 -17.77
N ARG A 76 1.79 -3.65 -18.47
CA ARG A 76 3.15 -3.66 -17.89
C ARG A 76 3.39 -2.63 -16.77
N LYS A 77 2.62 -1.55 -16.73
CA LYS A 77 2.73 -0.51 -15.68
C LYS A 77 2.03 -0.91 -14.39
N ARG A 78 1.27 -1.98 -14.39
CA ARG A 78 0.52 -2.50 -13.24
C ARG A 78 1.19 -3.71 -12.61
N MET A 79 0.83 -3.92 -11.36
CA MET A 79 1.09 -5.17 -10.63
C MET A 79 -0.23 -5.93 -10.50
N ALA A 80 -0.15 -7.23 -10.31
CA ALA A 80 -1.32 -8.10 -10.12
C ALA A 80 -0.96 -9.25 -9.16
N VAL A 81 -1.98 -9.81 -8.53
CA VAL A 81 -1.83 -11.12 -7.87
C VAL A 81 -1.60 -12.16 -8.95
N ARG A 82 -0.53 -12.95 -8.78
CA ARG A 82 -0.13 -13.98 -9.74
C ARG A 82 0.38 -15.23 -9.03
N ALA A 83 -0.36 -16.32 -9.15
CA ALA A 83 0.07 -17.61 -8.63
C ALA A 83 1.33 -18.12 -9.32
N VAL A 84 1.46 -17.86 -10.64
CA VAL A 84 2.64 -18.23 -11.43
C VAL A 84 3.41 -16.96 -11.82
N GLY A 85 4.72 -16.95 -11.52
CA GLY A 85 5.63 -15.84 -11.83
C GLY A 85 5.51 -14.63 -10.89
N GLY A 86 4.66 -14.71 -9.85
CA GLY A 86 4.62 -13.73 -8.77
C GLY A 86 5.67 -14.01 -7.69
N LYS A 87 6.05 -12.98 -6.96
CA LYS A 87 6.90 -13.09 -5.76
C LYS A 87 6.02 -13.14 -4.51
N PRO A 88 6.29 -14.01 -3.53
CA PRO A 88 5.53 -14.09 -2.28
C PRO A 88 5.35 -12.72 -1.65
N ALA A 89 4.13 -12.43 -1.24
CA ALA A 89 3.76 -11.17 -0.60
C ALA A 89 2.74 -11.42 0.52
N LEU A 90 2.90 -10.71 1.63
CA LEU A 90 2.05 -10.82 2.81
C LEU A 90 1.71 -9.43 3.33
N THR A 91 0.41 -9.15 3.42
CA THR A 91 -0.15 -7.96 4.08
C THR A 91 -1.11 -8.41 5.16
N ARG A 92 -0.94 -7.92 6.38
CA ARG A 92 -1.92 -8.05 7.46
C ARG A 92 -2.77 -6.80 7.50
N TYR A 93 -4.06 -6.93 7.76
CA TYR A 93 -4.95 -5.79 7.89
C TYR A 93 -5.87 -5.93 9.10
N ARG A 94 -6.31 -4.77 9.61
CA ARG A 94 -7.31 -4.64 10.65
C ARG A 94 -8.18 -3.41 10.36
N VAL A 95 -9.49 -3.58 10.39
CA VAL A 95 -10.44 -2.46 10.30
C VAL A 95 -10.39 -1.66 11.59
N LEU A 96 -10.13 -0.36 11.49
CA LEU A 96 -10.15 0.59 12.60
C LEU A 96 -11.51 1.26 12.76
N GLY A 97 -12.23 1.42 11.65
CA GLY A 97 -13.56 2.02 11.63
C GLY A 97 -14.15 1.95 10.23
N SER A 98 -15.46 2.15 10.13
CA SER A 98 -16.17 2.16 8.86
C SER A 98 -17.31 3.18 8.87
N HIS A 99 -17.71 3.64 7.69
CA HIS A 99 -18.86 4.52 7.50
C HIS A 99 -19.80 3.91 6.47
N ALA A 100 -21.08 3.75 6.87
CA ALA A 100 -22.18 3.22 6.03
C ALA A 100 -21.87 1.87 5.35
N ALA A 101 -20.94 1.06 5.89
CA ALA A 101 -20.36 -0.10 5.22
C ALA A 101 -19.83 0.19 3.80
N ALA A 102 -19.75 1.45 3.43
CA ALA A 102 -19.33 1.92 2.11
C ALA A 102 -17.83 2.19 2.02
N VAL A 103 -17.23 2.64 3.11
CA VAL A 103 -15.78 2.85 3.24
C VAL A 103 -15.29 2.40 4.61
N SER A 104 -14.04 1.95 4.67
CA SER A 104 -13.40 1.50 5.90
C SER A 104 -11.97 2.03 6.00
N LEU A 105 -11.60 2.50 7.19
CA LEU A 105 -10.21 2.81 7.53
C LEU A 105 -9.54 1.55 8.06
N LEU A 106 -8.45 1.17 7.43
CA LEU A 106 -7.67 0.00 7.77
C LEU A 106 -6.27 0.40 8.26
N GLU A 107 -5.79 -0.30 9.28
CA GLU A 107 -4.36 -0.42 9.55
C GLU A 107 -3.82 -1.63 8.78
N CYS A 108 -2.78 -1.42 7.97
CA CYS A 108 -2.11 -2.46 7.22
C CYS A 108 -0.66 -2.60 7.71
N ARG A 109 -0.24 -3.82 8.03
CA ARG A 109 1.16 -4.15 8.36
C ARG A 109 1.78 -4.98 7.24
N LEU A 110 2.93 -4.54 6.75
CA LEU A 110 3.65 -5.21 5.68
C LEU A 110 4.55 -6.33 6.21
N GLY A 111 4.30 -7.58 5.82
CA GLY A 111 5.23 -8.70 5.98
C GLY A 111 6.28 -8.76 4.87
N THR A 112 6.00 -8.16 3.73
CA THR A 112 6.88 -8.01 2.56
C THR A 112 6.75 -6.61 1.99
N GLY A 113 7.56 -6.21 1.01
CA GLY A 113 7.51 -4.88 0.41
C GLY A 113 7.52 -4.91 -1.12
N ARG A 114 6.53 -5.57 -1.75
CA ARG A 114 6.41 -5.60 -3.20
C ARG A 114 5.82 -4.29 -3.72
N THR A 115 6.14 -3.95 -4.96
CA THR A 115 5.60 -2.75 -5.62
C THR A 115 4.07 -2.75 -5.57
N HIS A 116 3.47 -1.64 -5.13
CA HIS A 116 2.02 -1.44 -4.98
C HIS A 116 1.31 -2.48 -4.08
N GLN A 117 2.02 -3.14 -3.18
CA GLN A 117 1.54 -4.34 -2.49
C GLN A 117 0.18 -4.15 -1.81
N ILE A 118 0.02 -3.14 -0.93
CA ILE A 118 -1.25 -2.91 -0.22
C ILE A 118 -2.37 -2.61 -1.21
N ARG A 119 -2.09 -1.80 -2.22
CA ARG A 119 -3.06 -1.40 -3.27
C ARG A 119 -3.56 -2.62 -4.04
N VAL A 120 -2.64 -3.49 -4.49
CA VAL A 120 -2.96 -4.74 -5.20
C VAL A 120 -3.71 -5.71 -4.31
N HIS A 121 -3.25 -5.91 -3.08
CA HIS A 121 -3.85 -6.84 -2.14
C HIS A 121 -5.28 -6.42 -1.75
N LEU A 122 -5.51 -5.15 -1.42
CA LEU A 122 -6.86 -4.67 -1.10
C LEU A 122 -7.79 -4.72 -2.30
N ALA A 123 -7.32 -4.40 -3.50
CA ALA A 123 -8.10 -4.56 -4.73
C ALA A 123 -8.44 -6.03 -5.01
N HIS A 124 -7.50 -6.95 -4.77
CA HIS A 124 -7.71 -8.40 -4.90
C HIS A 124 -8.76 -8.92 -3.90
N LEU A 125 -8.77 -8.38 -2.69
CA LEU A 125 -9.76 -8.70 -1.66
C LEU A 125 -11.16 -8.14 -2.00
N GLY A 126 -11.28 -7.30 -3.02
CA GLY A 126 -12.52 -6.64 -3.42
C GLY A 126 -12.75 -5.28 -2.76
N HIS A 127 -11.75 -4.76 -2.05
CA HIS A 127 -11.78 -3.49 -1.32
C HIS A 127 -10.69 -2.52 -1.81
N PRO A 128 -10.76 -2.03 -3.06
CA PRO A 128 -9.74 -1.13 -3.59
C PRO A 128 -9.67 0.16 -2.77
N ILE A 129 -8.48 0.76 -2.73
CA ILE A 129 -8.24 2.01 -2.00
C ILE A 129 -9.01 3.16 -2.67
N VAL A 130 -9.61 4.02 -1.85
CA VAL A 130 -10.25 5.27 -2.31
C VAL A 130 -9.23 6.14 -3.04
N GLY A 131 -9.62 6.69 -4.18
CA GLY A 131 -8.77 7.56 -4.99
C GLY A 131 -7.66 6.85 -5.77
N ASP A 132 -7.54 5.51 -5.69
CA ASP A 132 -6.50 4.79 -6.44
C ASP A 132 -6.78 4.85 -7.96
N PRO A 133 -5.93 5.52 -8.75
CA PRO A 133 -6.18 5.70 -10.17
C PRO A 133 -5.89 4.44 -11.00
N VAL A 134 -5.21 3.45 -10.42
CA VAL A 134 -4.73 2.26 -11.14
C VAL A 134 -5.59 1.03 -10.83
N TYR A 135 -5.92 0.80 -9.56
CA TYR A 135 -6.53 -0.45 -9.11
C TYR A 135 -8.04 -0.36 -8.88
N ARG A 136 -8.61 0.84 -8.82
CA ARG A 136 -10.07 1.03 -8.86
C ARG A 136 -10.54 1.08 -10.32
N ARG A 137 -11.06 -0.01 -10.84
CA ARG A 137 -11.45 -0.12 -12.25
C ARG A 137 -12.85 0.45 -12.56
N ARG A 138 -13.73 0.55 -11.57
CA ARG A 138 -15.12 1.00 -11.69
C ARG A 138 -15.59 1.60 -10.37
N ILE A 139 -16.74 2.26 -10.40
CA ILE A 139 -17.38 2.73 -9.16
C ILE A 139 -17.76 1.51 -8.33
N PRO A 140 -17.24 1.37 -7.10
CA PRO A 140 -17.58 0.25 -6.23
C PRO A 140 -19.06 0.23 -5.87
N ALA A 141 -19.67 -0.96 -5.80
CA ALA A 141 -21.06 -1.10 -5.40
C ALA A 141 -21.33 -0.52 -4.01
N ALA A 142 -20.36 -0.63 -3.09
CA ALA A 142 -20.42 -0.06 -1.76
C ALA A 142 -20.66 1.47 -1.73
N ALA A 143 -20.23 2.20 -2.77
CA ALA A 143 -20.44 3.64 -2.88
C ALA A 143 -21.94 4.04 -2.89
N ARG A 144 -22.85 3.11 -3.20
CA ARG A 144 -24.29 3.35 -3.15
C ARG A 144 -24.84 3.60 -1.74
N GLY A 145 -24.13 3.16 -0.71
CA GLY A 145 -24.51 3.38 0.70
C GLY A 145 -24.26 4.80 1.20
N LEU A 146 -23.57 5.63 0.41
CA LEU A 146 -23.20 7.01 0.76
C LEU A 146 -24.23 8.01 0.25
N ALA A 147 -24.38 9.13 0.98
CA ALA A 147 -25.06 10.31 0.44
C ALA A 147 -24.36 10.82 -0.83
N ALA A 148 -25.10 11.49 -1.71
CA ALA A 148 -24.58 11.91 -3.02
C ALA A 148 -23.33 12.79 -2.93
N ALA A 149 -23.30 13.72 -1.97
CA ALA A 149 -22.15 14.61 -1.75
C ALA A 149 -20.92 13.86 -1.25
N GLU A 150 -21.07 13.00 -0.25
CA GLU A 150 -19.98 12.17 0.28
C GLU A 150 -19.39 11.24 -0.81
N ARG A 151 -20.30 10.63 -1.58
CA ARG A 151 -19.89 9.76 -2.69
C ARG A 151 -19.08 10.51 -3.74
N ALA A 152 -19.52 11.71 -4.14
CA ALA A 152 -18.81 12.54 -5.10
C ALA A 152 -17.41 12.88 -4.60
N GLU A 153 -17.29 13.36 -3.36
CA GLU A 153 -16.00 13.72 -2.75
C GLU A 153 -15.03 12.55 -2.71
N LEU A 154 -15.48 11.36 -2.33
CA LEU A 154 -14.64 10.16 -2.26
C LEU A 154 -14.27 9.61 -3.65
N LEU A 155 -15.16 9.73 -4.63
CA LEU A 155 -14.86 9.32 -6.00
C LEU A 155 -13.85 10.24 -6.68
N ASP A 156 -13.87 11.53 -6.35
CA ASP A 156 -12.98 12.56 -6.89
C ASP A 156 -11.69 12.71 -6.07
N PHE A 157 -11.49 11.90 -5.02
CA PHE A 157 -10.27 11.96 -4.22
C PHE A 157 -9.03 11.75 -5.12
N PRO A 158 -8.06 12.72 -5.12
CA PRO A 158 -7.11 12.88 -6.25
C PRO A 158 -5.95 11.87 -6.28
N ARG A 159 -5.80 11.05 -5.26
CA ARG A 159 -4.71 10.06 -5.13
C ARG A 159 -5.16 8.87 -4.29
N GLN A 160 -4.37 7.80 -4.27
CA GLN A 160 -4.66 6.71 -3.32
C GLN A 160 -4.64 7.21 -1.88
N ALA A 161 -5.73 6.98 -1.14
CA ALA A 161 -5.85 7.28 0.27
C ALA A 161 -5.04 6.28 1.10
N LEU A 162 -3.72 6.36 0.98
CA LEU A 162 -2.73 5.49 1.60
C LEU A 162 -1.64 6.33 2.25
N HIS A 163 -1.32 6.01 3.51
CA HIS A 163 -0.39 6.77 4.33
C HIS A 163 0.53 5.84 5.11
N ALA A 164 1.85 5.98 4.95
CA ALA A 164 2.83 5.29 5.78
C ALA A 164 2.85 5.94 7.16
N ALA A 165 2.17 5.33 8.12
CA ALA A 165 1.90 5.94 9.43
C ALA A 165 3.04 5.73 10.43
N ARG A 166 3.72 4.59 10.34
CA ARG A 166 4.78 4.21 11.28
C ARG A 166 5.80 3.26 10.64
N LEU A 167 7.04 3.45 11.02
CA LEU A 167 8.18 2.62 10.66
C LEU A 167 8.99 2.30 11.93
#